data_1f3953aa4a5fbfdd48d50ffb19b2aa71
#
_entry.id   1f3953aa4a5fbfdd48d50ffb19b2aa71
#
_cell.length_a   1.000
_cell.length_b   1.000
_cell.length_c   1.000
_cell.angle_alpha   90.00
_cell.angle_beta   90.00
_cell.angle_gamma   90.00
#
_symmetry.space_group_name_H-M   'P 1'
#
loop_
_entity.id
_entity.type
_entity.pdbx_description
1 polymer ?
#
loop_
_entity_poly.entity_id
_entity_poly.type
_entity_poly.pdbx_seq_one_letter_code
_entity_poly.pdbx_strand_id
1 'polypeptide(L)'
;MAMISSDVLATYAADAAREVEGVRGLVESTLHRHKGVRVIESARGVRIELHVAVDWGASIPDVGRELQHRVTSYLARMASVEAQGVDVIVDEIGPPR
;
A
#
# COMPACT_ATOMS: atom_id res chain seq x y z
N MET A 1 -13.25 4.46 22.32
CA MET A 1 -12.30 4.72 21.23
C MET A 1 -12.75 3.99 19.99
N ALA A 2 -12.89 4.70 18.90
CA ALA A 2 -13.29 4.06 17.66
C ALA A 2 -12.14 3.23 17.10
N MET A 3 -12.41 1.98 16.81
CA MET A 3 -11.44 1.10 16.16
C MET A 3 -11.73 1.10 14.66
N ILE A 4 -10.69 1.38 13.89
CA ILE A 4 -10.81 1.34 12.44
C ILE A 4 -10.48 -0.07 11.99
N SER A 5 -11.36 -0.65 11.17
CA SER A 5 -11.16 -2.02 10.71
C SER A 5 -9.97 -2.12 9.77
N SER A 6 -9.36 -3.31 9.72
CA SER A 6 -8.27 -3.59 8.79
C SER A 6 -8.71 -3.37 7.34
N ASP A 7 -9.96 -3.68 7.01
CA ASP A 7 -10.47 -3.48 5.65
C ASP A 7 -10.54 -2.01 5.27
N VAL A 8 -10.91 -1.14 6.22
CA VAL A 8 -10.94 0.30 5.99
C VAL A 8 -9.53 0.83 5.79
N LEU A 9 -8.59 0.40 6.64
CA LEU A 9 -7.19 0.80 6.50
C LEU A 9 -6.62 0.33 5.15
N ALA A 10 -6.95 -0.89 4.76
CA ALA A 10 -6.51 -1.42 3.47
C ALA A 10 -7.08 -0.60 2.31
N THR A 11 -8.34 -0.19 2.41
CA THR A 11 -8.97 0.64 1.38
C THR A 11 -8.27 2.00 1.27
N TYR A 12 -7.99 2.65 2.38
CA TYR A 12 -7.26 3.92 2.36
C TYR A 12 -5.87 3.76 1.77
N ALA A 13 -5.15 2.71 2.17
CA ALA A 13 -3.82 2.45 1.64
C ALA A 13 -3.87 2.20 0.14
N ALA A 14 -4.85 1.43 -0.32
CA ALA A 14 -5.03 1.15 -1.76
C ALA A 14 -5.32 2.43 -2.54
N ASP A 15 -6.19 3.27 -2.02
CA ASP A 15 -6.55 4.53 -2.69
C ASP A 15 -5.33 5.44 -2.84
N ALA A 16 -4.53 5.55 -1.78
CA ALA A 16 -3.31 6.35 -1.85
C ALA A 16 -2.30 5.77 -2.83
N ALA A 17 -2.15 4.45 -2.83
CA ALA A 17 -1.18 3.78 -3.69
C ALA A 17 -1.51 3.95 -5.18
N ARG A 18 -2.79 3.92 -5.53
CA ARG A 18 -3.20 4.05 -6.93
C ARG A 18 -2.86 5.41 -7.54
N GLU A 19 -2.67 6.41 -6.71
CA GLU A 19 -2.35 7.75 -7.20
C GLU A 19 -0.85 7.96 -7.44
N VAL A 20 -0.02 7.01 -7.07
CA VAL A 20 1.42 7.13 -7.26
C VAL A 20 1.77 6.86 -8.72
N GLU A 21 2.50 7.79 -9.33
CA GLU A 21 2.95 7.63 -10.70
C GLU A 21 3.87 6.42 -10.82
N GLY A 22 3.64 5.62 -11.85
CA GLY A 22 4.39 4.39 -12.06
C GLY A 22 3.70 3.15 -11.52
N VAL A 23 2.63 3.31 -10.76
CA VAL A 23 1.82 2.20 -10.27
C VAL A 23 0.72 1.90 -11.27
N ARG A 24 0.72 0.68 -11.83
CA ARG A 24 -0.35 0.22 -12.73
C ARG A 24 -1.60 -0.16 -11.95
N GLY A 25 -1.40 -0.67 -10.74
CA GLY A 25 -2.48 -1.10 -9.89
C GLY A 25 -1.96 -1.96 -8.75
N LEU A 26 -2.88 -2.45 -7.97
CA LEU A 26 -2.58 -3.34 -6.86
C LEU A 26 -2.90 -4.76 -7.27
N VAL A 27 -2.10 -5.71 -6.77
CA VAL A 27 -2.25 -7.12 -7.12
C VAL A 27 -2.98 -7.82 -5.99
N GLU A 28 -4.20 -8.25 -6.27
CA GLU A 28 -5.01 -8.93 -5.27
C GLU A 28 -4.63 -10.40 -5.16
N SER A 29 -4.87 -10.94 -3.98
CA SER A 29 -4.74 -12.37 -3.70
C SER A 29 -5.96 -12.81 -2.91
N THR A 30 -6.30 -14.07 -3.02
CA THR A 30 -7.39 -14.65 -2.25
C THR A 30 -7.01 -14.84 -0.79
N LEU A 31 -5.71 -14.74 -0.44
CA LEU A 31 -5.23 -14.99 0.92
C LEU A 31 -4.70 -13.71 1.56
N HIS A 32 -5.31 -13.32 2.68
CA HIS A 32 -4.77 -12.31 3.61
C HIS A 32 -4.61 -10.90 3.06
N ARG A 33 -5.11 -10.60 1.86
CA ARG A 33 -5.01 -9.27 1.28
C ARG A 33 -6.38 -8.75 0.87
N HIS A 34 -6.61 -7.48 1.14
CA HIS A 34 -7.81 -6.78 0.70
C HIS A 34 -7.37 -5.72 -0.30
N LYS A 35 -7.81 -5.83 -1.54
CA LYS A 35 -7.44 -4.89 -2.62
C LYS A 35 -5.93 -4.80 -2.84
N GLY A 36 -5.22 -5.90 -2.64
CA GLY A 36 -3.76 -5.92 -2.78
C GLY A 36 -3.00 -5.40 -1.58
N VAL A 37 -3.68 -5.17 -0.47
CA VAL A 37 -3.08 -4.63 0.75
C VAL A 37 -3.29 -5.61 1.89
N ARG A 38 -2.22 -5.88 2.61
CA ARG A 38 -2.29 -6.65 3.85
C ARG A 38 -1.99 -5.74 5.02
N VAL A 39 -2.88 -5.73 6.00
CA VAL A 39 -2.71 -4.95 7.22
C VAL A 39 -2.27 -5.90 8.32
N ILE A 40 -1.11 -5.64 8.89
CA ILE A 40 -0.53 -6.48 9.93
C ILE A 40 -0.59 -5.71 11.24
N GLU A 41 -1.40 -6.18 12.16
CA GLU A 41 -1.56 -5.55 13.47
C GLU A 41 -0.78 -6.33 14.51
N SER A 42 -0.13 -5.61 15.40
CA SER A 42 0.62 -6.21 16.50
C SER A 42 0.57 -5.27 17.71
N ALA A 43 1.15 -5.70 18.81
CA ALA A 43 1.25 -4.86 20.02
C ALA A 43 2.04 -3.57 19.73
N ARG A 44 2.87 -3.55 18.69
CA ARG A 44 3.68 -2.39 18.33
C ARG A 44 2.95 -1.42 17.42
N GLY A 45 1.79 -1.79 16.91
CA GLY A 45 1.03 -0.96 15.99
C GLY A 45 0.72 -1.67 14.68
N VAL A 46 0.62 -0.89 13.62
CA VAL A 46 0.16 -1.36 12.32
C VAL A 46 1.27 -1.27 11.29
N ARG A 47 1.49 -2.36 10.55
CA ARG A 47 2.33 -2.37 9.34
C ARG A 47 1.44 -2.61 8.14
N ILE A 48 1.81 -2.01 7.04
CA ILE A 48 1.09 -2.15 5.77
C ILE A 48 2.00 -2.86 4.78
N GLU A 49 1.46 -3.87 4.11
CA GLU A 49 2.15 -4.55 3.02
C GLU A 49 1.37 -4.31 1.74
N LEU A 50 2.02 -3.70 0.76
CA LEU A 50 1.42 -3.38 -0.53
C LEU A 50 1.95 -4.32 -1.59
N HIS A 51 1.06 -4.92 -2.37
CA HIS A 51 1.43 -5.73 -3.52
C HIS A 51 1.03 -4.97 -4.77
N VAL A 52 2.02 -4.55 -5.54
CA VAL A 52 1.79 -3.64 -6.66
C VAL A 52 2.29 -4.19 -7.98
N ALA A 53 1.64 -3.75 -9.03
CA ALA A 53 2.15 -3.86 -10.39
C ALA A 53 2.67 -2.48 -10.78
N VAL A 54 3.85 -2.43 -11.36
CA VAL A 54 4.47 -1.18 -11.78
C VAL A 54 4.58 -1.12 -13.30
N ASP A 55 4.65 0.10 -13.82
CA ASP A 55 4.82 0.32 -15.24
C ASP A 55 6.22 -0.09 -15.67
N TRP A 56 6.31 -0.66 -16.87
CA TRP A 56 7.60 -0.95 -17.49
C TRP A 56 8.40 0.35 -17.60
N GLY A 57 9.65 0.30 -17.19
CA GLY A 57 10.54 1.46 -17.25
C GLY A 57 10.46 2.39 -16.05
N ALA A 58 9.50 2.19 -15.16
CA ALA A 58 9.43 2.99 -13.94
C ALA A 58 10.61 2.67 -13.02
N SER A 59 11.09 3.67 -12.30
CA SER A 59 12.12 3.44 -11.28
C SER A 59 11.49 2.80 -10.06
N ILE A 60 11.75 1.52 -9.85
CA ILE A 60 11.18 0.78 -8.71
C ILE A 60 11.58 1.42 -7.38
N PRO A 61 12.84 1.81 -7.14
CA PRO A 61 13.18 2.49 -5.90
C PRO A 61 12.39 3.78 -5.68
N ASP A 62 12.19 4.57 -6.72
CA ASP A 62 11.47 5.84 -6.61
C ASP A 62 9.98 5.59 -6.35
N VAL A 63 9.38 4.66 -7.08
CA VAL A 63 7.98 4.27 -6.87
C VAL A 63 7.80 3.76 -5.44
N GLY A 64 8.71 2.92 -4.98
CA GLY A 64 8.65 2.38 -3.63
C GLY A 64 8.69 3.46 -2.55
N ARG A 65 9.61 4.41 -2.69
CA ARG A 65 9.69 5.52 -1.73
C ARG A 65 8.44 6.39 -1.74
N GLU A 66 7.91 6.67 -2.92
CA GLU A 66 6.71 7.47 -3.04
C GLU A 66 5.50 6.75 -2.45
N LEU A 67 5.39 5.45 -2.68
CA LEU A 67 4.34 4.63 -2.08
C LEU A 67 4.41 4.68 -0.55
N GLN A 68 5.60 4.50 0.00
CA GLN A 68 5.77 4.54 1.45
C GLN A 68 5.35 5.89 2.02
N HIS A 69 5.77 6.96 1.36
CA HIS A 69 5.43 8.31 1.80
C HIS A 69 3.93 8.59 1.70
N ARG A 70 3.34 8.30 0.55
CA ARG A 70 1.93 8.60 0.31
C ARG A 70 1.00 7.81 1.22
N VAL A 71 1.27 6.52 1.37
CA VAL A 71 0.43 5.67 2.21
C VAL A 71 0.55 6.08 3.67
N THR A 72 1.76 6.32 4.15
CA THR A 72 1.98 6.75 5.53
C THR A 72 1.24 8.06 5.82
N SER A 73 1.39 9.04 4.94
CA SER A 73 0.76 10.35 5.11
C SER A 73 -0.76 10.26 5.05
N TYR A 74 -1.27 9.46 4.12
CA TYR A 74 -2.72 9.33 3.94
C TYR A 74 -3.38 8.66 5.15
N LEU A 75 -2.77 7.60 5.68
CA LEU A 75 -3.31 6.92 6.86
C LEU A 75 -3.27 7.83 8.09
N ALA A 76 -2.22 8.60 8.25
CA ALA A 76 -2.13 9.55 9.36
C ALA A 76 -3.25 10.58 9.26
N ARG A 77 -3.50 11.10 8.06
CA ARG A 77 -4.51 12.14 7.85
C ARG A 77 -5.94 11.61 7.90
N MET A 78 -6.20 10.47 7.25
CA MET A 78 -7.56 9.98 7.09
C MET A 78 -8.04 9.10 8.25
N ALA A 79 -7.13 8.42 8.91
CA ALA A 79 -7.47 7.44 9.93
C ALA A 79 -6.81 7.71 11.28
N SER A 80 -5.98 8.73 11.36
CA SER A 80 -5.17 9.02 12.55
C SER A 80 -4.33 7.82 12.98
N VAL A 81 -3.85 7.05 12.01
CA VAL A 81 -3.03 5.87 12.23
C VAL A 81 -1.61 6.17 11.78
N GLU A 82 -0.65 5.98 12.67
CA GLU A 82 0.77 6.07 12.33
C GLU A 82 1.27 4.66 12.05
N ALA A 83 1.46 4.35 10.77
CA ALA A 83 1.97 3.04 10.39
C ALA A 83 3.41 2.88 10.85
N GLN A 84 3.74 1.72 11.39
CA GLN A 84 5.10 1.38 11.80
C GLN A 84 6.02 1.24 10.60
N GLY A 85 5.47 0.85 9.47
CA GLY A 85 6.19 0.74 8.23
C GLY A 85 5.26 0.35 7.10
N VAL A 86 5.71 0.63 5.88
CA VAL A 86 5.01 0.25 4.66
C VAL A 86 5.99 -0.56 3.83
N ASP A 87 5.69 -1.83 3.66
CA ASP A 87 6.49 -2.73 2.83
C ASP A 87 5.88 -2.77 1.44
N VAL A 88 6.69 -2.54 0.43
CA VAL A 88 6.24 -2.55 -0.96
C VAL A 88 6.80 -3.78 -1.65
N ILE A 89 5.90 -4.61 -2.16
CA ILE A 89 6.27 -5.82 -2.90
C ILE A 89 5.81 -5.63 -4.34
N VAL A 90 6.75 -5.69 -5.25
CA VAL A 90 6.44 -5.58 -6.69
C VAL A 90 6.21 -6.97 -7.22
N ASP A 91 4.94 -7.32 -7.40
CA ASP A 91 4.56 -8.64 -7.90
C ASP A 91 4.55 -8.73 -9.42
N GLU A 92 4.32 -7.60 -10.08
CA GLU A 92 4.23 -7.57 -11.54
C GLU A 92 4.87 -6.31 -12.09
N ILE A 93 5.51 -6.44 -13.24
CA ILE A 93 6.01 -5.30 -14.03
C ILE A 93 5.25 -5.35 -15.35
N GLY A 94 4.69 -4.22 -15.73
CA GLY A 94 3.93 -4.13 -16.95
C GLY A 94 4.78 -4.50 -18.18
N PRO A 95 4.14 -4.97 -19.25
CA PRO A 95 4.91 -5.35 -20.44
C PRO A 95 5.54 -4.14 -21.10
N PRO A 96 6.67 -4.32 -21.80
CA PRO A 96 7.24 -3.24 -22.61
C PRO A 96 6.26 -2.87 -23.72
N ARG A 97 6.25 -1.61 -24.08
CA ARG A 97 5.42 -1.12 -25.18
C ARG A 97 6.13 -1.31 -26.51
#